data_b01758a792dd2960c2e055c10c4e001e
#
_entry.id   b01758a792dd2960c2e055c10c4e001e
#
_cell.length_a   1.000
_cell.length_b   1.000
_cell.length_c   1.000
_cell.angle_alpha   90.00
_cell.angle_beta   90.00
_cell.angle_gamma   90.00
#
_symmetry.space_group_name_H-M   'P 1'
#
loop_
_entity.id
_entity.type
_entity.pdbx_description
1 polymer ?
#
loop_
_entity_poly.entity_id
_entity_poly.type
_entity_poly.pdbx_seq_one_letter_code
_entity_poly.pdbx_strand_id
1 'polypeptide(L)'
;HLESSAALARARIERAHAGLERAGRVLVVGAGDVGVELVGEITSAFPGAGVTLLEACARILPNRGYLPELRRSIADQLERRGVEVITGDTLAWLPPVDPGVLSPFRVTTTKGRRLEADTWFRAHGASAATGFLGEDYDEIRHYDGTIRVDEHLRVVGHPGVWAIGDITDVRETKRADAARAHAR
;
A
#
# COMPACT_ATOMS: atom_id res chain seq x y z
N HIS A 1 -2.50 2.09 10.52
CA HIS A 1 -2.70 2.66 11.85
C HIS A 1 -4.09 3.31 11.88
N LEU A 2 -4.96 2.81 12.75
CA LEU A 2 -6.21 3.49 13.08
C LEU A 2 -5.85 4.75 13.88
N GLU A 3 -6.15 5.91 13.31
CA GLU A 3 -5.98 7.15 14.03
C GLU A 3 -7.03 7.26 15.11
N SER A 4 -6.63 7.62 16.32
CA SER A 4 -7.52 7.72 17.47
C SER A 4 -8.49 8.91 17.39
N SER A 5 -8.26 9.84 16.46
CA SER A 5 -9.16 10.96 16.20
C SER A 5 -9.04 11.50 14.78
N ALA A 6 -10.12 12.09 14.27
CA ALA A 6 -10.13 12.79 12.97
C ALA A 6 -9.14 13.98 12.93
N ALA A 7 -8.87 14.62 14.05
CA ALA A 7 -7.91 15.71 14.14
C ALA A 7 -6.48 15.24 13.89
N LEU A 8 -6.08 14.07 14.46
CA LEU A 8 -4.77 13.48 14.22
C LEU A 8 -4.62 13.02 12.77
N ALA A 9 -5.66 12.40 12.20
CA ALA A 9 -5.65 12.01 10.79
C ALA A 9 -5.45 13.21 9.88
N ARG A 10 -6.19 14.29 10.10
CA ARG A 10 -6.04 15.55 9.36
C ARG A 10 -4.63 16.12 9.50
N ALA A 11 -4.11 16.24 10.71
CA ALA A 11 -2.78 16.79 10.96
C ALA A 11 -1.66 15.96 10.25
N ARG A 12 -1.82 14.64 10.13
CA ARG A 12 -0.90 13.79 9.36
C ARG A 12 -0.96 14.06 7.86
N ILE A 13 -2.17 14.22 7.31
CA ILE A 13 -2.35 14.53 5.89
C ILE A 13 -1.74 15.90 5.58
N GLU A 14 -2.04 16.92 6.39
CA GLU A 14 -1.50 18.28 6.23
C GLU A 14 0.03 18.30 6.33
N ARG A 15 0.60 17.54 7.27
CA ARG A 15 2.07 17.40 7.39
C ARG A 15 2.69 16.72 6.17
N ALA A 16 2.07 15.64 5.67
CA ALA A 16 2.55 14.94 4.50
C ALA A 16 2.50 15.82 3.25
N HIS A 17 1.42 16.60 3.08
CA HIS A 17 1.28 17.56 1.98
C HIS A 17 2.36 18.65 2.05
N ALA A 18 2.51 19.30 3.20
CA ALA A 18 3.55 20.31 3.41
C ALA A 18 4.97 19.74 3.27
N GLY A 19 5.16 18.45 3.57
CA GLY A 19 6.40 17.72 3.33
C GLY A 19 6.68 17.56 1.85
N LEU A 20 5.68 17.18 1.06
CA LEU A 20 5.81 17.01 -0.40
C LEU A 20 6.13 18.32 -1.12
N GLU A 21 5.55 19.44 -0.69
CA GLU A 21 5.86 20.78 -1.25
C GLU A 21 7.35 21.14 -1.16
N ARG A 22 8.07 20.55 -0.22
CA ARG A 22 9.47 20.84 0.08
C ARG A 22 10.44 19.71 -0.26
N ALA A 23 9.91 18.53 -0.56
CA ALA A 23 10.71 17.36 -0.89
C ALA A 23 11.31 17.48 -2.29
N GLY A 24 12.61 17.30 -2.41
CA GLY A 24 13.28 17.15 -3.70
C GLY A 24 13.23 15.71 -4.21
N ARG A 25 13.14 14.73 -3.29
CA ARG A 25 13.16 13.29 -3.60
C ARG A 25 12.13 12.55 -2.76
N VAL A 26 11.27 11.81 -3.41
CA VAL A 26 10.20 11.02 -2.79
C VAL A 26 10.39 9.54 -3.12
N LEU A 27 10.36 8.69 -2.10
CA LEU A 27 10.37 7.24 -2.27
C LEU A 27 8.97 6.67 -2.00
N VAL A 28 8.39 5.97 -2.98
CA VAL A 28 7.14 5.22 -2.81
C VAL A 28 7.47 3.72 -2.84
N VAL A 29 7.07 3.00 -1.81
CA VAL A 29 7.35 1.56 -1.66
C VAL A 29 6.06 0.77 -1.83
N GLY A 30 6.01 -0.02 -2.90
CA GLY A 30 4.86 -0.76 -3.40
C GLY A 30 4.27 -0.12 -4.65
N ALA A 31 4.25 -0.88 -5.76
CA ALA A 31 3.69 -0.45 -7.04
C ALA A 31 2.38 -1.20 -7.37
N GLY A 32 1.56 -1.47 -6.36
CA GLY A 32 0.15 -1.83 -6.53
C GLY A 32 -0.68 -0.62 -6.93
N ASP A 33 -2.01 -0.78 -6.92
CA ASP A 33 -2.97 0.25 -7.30
C ASP A 33 -2.71 1.59 -6.59
N VAL A 34 -2.63 1.54 -5.26
CA VAL A 34 -2.41 2.72 -4.41
C VAL A 34 -1.07 3.40 -4.70
N GLY A 35 0.00 2.62 -4.88
CA GLY A 35 1.33 3.18 -5.14
C GLY A 35 1.42 3.88 -6.49
N VAL A 36 0.86 3.27 -7.53
CA VAL A 36 0.81 3.86 -8.87
C VAL A 36 -0.03 5.13 -8.90
N GLU A 37 -1.21 5.13 -8.26
CA GLU A 37 -2.07 6.31 -8.13
C GLU A 37 -1.35 7.42 -7.37
N LEU A 38 -0.76 7.10 -6.22
CA LEU A 38 -0.02 8.08 -5.40
C LEU A 38 1.13 8.73 -6.18
N VAL A 39 1.91 7.94 -6.93
CA VAL A 39 2.99 8.47 -7.77
C VAL A 39 2.43 9.39 -8.87
N GLY A 40 1.30 9.01 -9.47
CA GLY A 40 0.60 9.84 -10.44
C GLY A 40 0.19 11.20 -9.87
N GLU A 41 -0.38 11.22 -8.67
CA GLU A 41 -0.77 12.45 -7.97
C GLU A 41 0.45 13.29 -7.55
N ILE A 42 1.49 12.66 -6.97
CA ILE A 42 2.72 13.37 -6.58
C ILE A 42 3.37 14.05 -7.78
N THR A 43 3.56 13.33 -8.89
CA THR A 43 4.20 13.90 -10.08
C THR A 43 3.37 14.97 -10.77
N SER A 44 2.05 14.97 -10.58
CA SER A 44 1.14 15.99 -11.11
C SER A 44 1.11 17.24 -10.23
N ALA A 45 1.03 17.07 -8.91
CA ALA A 45 0.91 18.17 -7.96
C ALA A 45 2.27 18.81 -7.61
N PHE A 46 3.35 18.02 -7.65
CA PHE A 46 4.70 18.44 -7.25
C PHE A 46 5.73 18.09 -8.34
N PRO A 47 5.67 18.73 -9.52
CA PRO A 47 6.50 18.36 -10.68
C PRO A 47 8.01 18.59 -10.48
N GLY A 48 8.40 19.28 -9.40
CA GLY A 48 9.82 19.46 -9.03
C GLY A 48 10.39 18.32 -8.20
N ALA A 49 9.57 17.39 -7.71
CA ALA A 49 10.01 16.27 -6.90
C ALA A 49 10.43 15.08 -7.79
N GLY A 50 11.65 14.60 -7.64
CA GLY A 50 12.09 13.32 -8.23
C GLY A 50 11.43 12.17 -7.46
N VAL A 51 10.73 11.27 -8.16
CA VAL A 51 10.02 10.15 -7.54
C VAL A 51 10.67 8.83 -7.91
N THR A 52 10.97 8.02 -6.90
CA THR A 52 11.38 6.61 -7.05
C THR A 52 10.25 5.72 -6.58
N LEU A 53 9.79 4.79 -7.44
CA LEU A 53 8.79 3.78 -7.15
C LEU A 53 9.47 2.41 -7.03
N LEU A 54 9.47 1.83 -5.83
CA LEU A 54 10.12 0.54 -5.53
C LEU A 54 9.07 -0.56 -5.36
N GLU A 55 9.24 -1.67 -6.10
CA GLU A 55 8.31 -2.81 -6.08
C GLU A 55 9.06 -4.14 -5.92
N ALA A 56 8.62 -4.94 -4.96
CA ALA A 56 9.20 -6.27 -4.69
C ALA A 56 8.97 -7.28 -5.82
N CYS A 57 7.81 -7.21 -6.48
CA CYS A 57 7.49 -8.06 -7.63
C CYS A 57 8.23 -7.60 -8.88
N ALA A 58 8.41 -8.52 -9.84
CA ALA A 58 9.11 -8.26 -11.11
C ALA A 58 8.37 -7.26 -12.04
N ARG A 59 7.22 -6.74 -11.64
CA ARG A 59 6.40 -5.83 -12.44
C ARG A 59 5.51 -4.97 -11.54
N ILE A 60 5.14 -3.78 -12.03
CA ILE A 60 4.11 -2.93 -11.41
C ILE A 60 2.74 -3.59 -11.53
N LEU A 61 1.78 -3.20 -10.68
CA LEU A 61 0.43 -3.76 -10.61
C LEU A 61 0.48 -5.30 -10.58
N PRO A 62 1.11 -5.91 -9.57
CA PRO A 62 1.40 -7.35 -9.55
C PRO A 62 0.14 -8.22 -9.51
N ASN A 63 -1.01 -7.67 -9.16
CA ASN A 63 -2.29 -8.37 -9.08
C ASN A 63 -2.69 -8.99 -10.42
N ARG A 64 -3.31 -10.18 -10.38
CA ARG A 64 -3.60 -10.99 -11.58
C ARG A 64 -4.65 -10.37 -12.51
N GLY A 65 -5.49 -9.44 -12.03
CA GLY A 65 -6.62 -8.87 -12.79
C GLY A 65 -6.24 -7.84 -13.88
N TYR A 66 -4.97 -7.45 -14.00
CA TYR A 66 -4.56 -6.43 -14.97
C TYR A 66 -3.99 -7.03 -16.25
N LEU A 67 -4.42 -6.49 -17.39
CA LEU A 67 -3.89 -6.85 -18.71
C LEU A 67 -2.44 -6.37 -18.86
N PRO A 68 -1.58 -7.13 -19.58
CA PRO A 68 -0.20 -6.73 -19.83
C PRO A 68 -0.07 -5.37 -20.53
N GLU A 69 -1.02 -5.05 -21.43
CA GLU A 69 -1.07 -3.78 -22.18
C GLU A 69 -1.29 -2.59 -21.24
N LEU A 70 -2.17 -2.72 -20.26
CA LEU A 70 -2.41 -1.69 -19.26
C LEU A 70 -1.15 -1.43 -18.43
N ARG A 71 -0.47 -2.50 -17.97
CA ARG A 71 0.78 -2.35 -17.21
C ARG A 71 1.84 -1.63 -18.02
N ARG A 72 2.01 -1.97 -19.30
CA ARG A 72 2.95 -1.28 -20.20
C ARG A 72 2.60 0.18 -20.35
N SER A 73 1.34 0.48 -20.65
CA SER A 73 0.87 1.87 -20.81
C SER A 73 1.12 2.71 -19.55
N ILE A 74 0.90 2.13 -18.36
CA ILE A 74 1.16 2.81 -17.09
C ILE A 74 2.67 2.99 -16.87
N ALA A 75 3.48 1.97 -17.12
CA ALA A 75 4.93 2.06 -16.99
C ALA A 75 5.51 3.16 -17.90
N ASP A 76 5.06 3.20 -19.16
CA ASP A 76 5.44 4.25 -20.12
C ASP A 76 5.02 5.66 -19.66
N GLN A 77 3.86 5.77 -19.00
CA GLN A 77 3.41 7.05 -18.45
C GLN A 77 4.24 7.49 -17.25
N LEU A 78 4.61 6.56 -16.37
CA LEU A 78 5.49 6.85 -15.25
C LEU A 78 6.87 7.30 -15.73
N GLU A 79 7.45 6.61 -16.72
CA GLU A 79 8.72 6.97 -17.33
C GLU A 79 8.69 8.37 -17.96
N ARG A 80 7.65 8.68 -18.75
CA ARG A 80 7.46 10.03 -19.31
C ARG A 80 7.34 11.14 -18.28
N ARG A 81 6.92 10.81 -17.06
CA ARG A 81 6.87 11.74 -15.91
C ARG A 81 8.18 11.80 -15.13
N GLY A 82 9.22 11.08 -15.59
CA GLY A 82 10.53 11.04 -14.93
C GLY A 82 10.57 10.21 -13.65
N VAL A 83 9.62 9.28 -13.47
CA VAL A 83 9.61 8.37 -12.31
C VAL A 83 10.65 7.28 -12.49
N GLU A 84 11.55 7.12 -11.52
CA GLU A 84 12.42 5.95 -11.46
C GLU A 84 11.65 4.74 -10.94
N VAL A 85 11.38 3.76 -11.81
CA VAL A 85 10.67 2.53 -11.43
C VAL A 85 11.67 1.40 -11.23
N ILE A 86 11.73 0.87 -9.99
CA ILE A 86 12.59 -0.26 -9.60
C ILE A 86 11.70 -1.44 -9.26
N THR A 87 11.77 -2.51 -10.04
CA THR A 87 10.99 -3.74 -9.81
C THR A 87 11.87 -4.92 -9.41
N GLY A 88 11.29 -5.91 -8.77
CA GLY A 88 12.00 -7.12 -8.32
C GLY A 88 12.99 -6.84 -7.19
N ASP A 89 12.81 -5.78 -6.43
CA ASP A 89 13.66 -5.40 -5.31
C ASP A 89 12.82 -4.77 -4.19
N THR A 90 13.32 -4.79 -2.98
CA THR A 90 12.62 -4.21 -1.82
C THR A 90 13.63 -3.59 -0.86
N LEU A 91 13.14 -2.84 0.12
CA LEU A 91 14.00 -2.30 1.16
C LEU A 91 14.56 -3.42 2.04
N ALA A 92 15.86 -3.36 2.34
CA ALA A 92 16.47 -4.25 3.33
C ALA A 92 15.94 -3.96 4.75
N TRP A 93 15.69 -2.67 5.04
CA TRP A 93 15.15 -2.17 6.31
C TRP A 93 14.22 -0.99 6.02
N LEU A 94 13.21 -0.81 6.86
CA LEU A 94 12.35 0.37 6.76
C LEU A 94 13.17 1.66 7.03
N PRO A 95 12.81 2.77 6.38
CA PRO A 95 13.41 4.07 6.69
C PRO A 95 13.28 4.42 8.19
N PRO A 96 14.25 5.13 8.75
CA PRO A 96 14.26 5.49 10.18
C PRO A 96 13.27 6.62 10.51
N VAL A 97 12.46 7.02 9.56
CA VAL A 97 11.47 8.10 9.67
C VAL A 97 10.09 7.58 9.32
N ASP A 98 9.05 8.13 9.92
CA ASP A 98 7.66 7.75 9.62
C ASP A 98 7.28 8.13 8.18
N PRO A 99 6.39 7.35 7.52
CA PRO A 99 5.87 7.71 6.21
C PRO A 99 5.19 9.08 6.21
N GLY A 100 5.45 9.87 5.15
CA GLY A 100 4.92 11.22 4.99
C GLY A 100 5.63 12.31 5.80
N VAL A 101 6.64 11.96 6.59
CA VAL A 101 7.46 12.95 7.31
C VAL A 101 8.62 13.41 6.43
N LEU A 102 8.78 14.72 6.30
CA LEU A 102 9.92 15.33 5.62
C LEU A 102 11.16 15.27 6.52
N SER A 103 12.05 14.35 6.22
CA SER A 103 13.36 14.19 6.88
C SER A 103 14.26 13.40 5.95
N PRO A 104 15.34 13.97 5.41
CA PRO A 104 16.24 13.27 4.48
C PRO A 104 16.84 12.00 5.11
N PHE A 105 16.87 10.93 4.33
CA PHE A 105 17.43 9.66 4.77
C PHE A 105 18.08 8.90 3.61
N ARG A 106 18.84 7.88 3.97
CA ARG A 106 19.41 6.89 3.04
C ARG A 106 18.97 5.50 3.44
N VAL A 107 18.62 4.69 2.45
CA VAL A 107 18.28 3.28 2.63
C VAL A 107 18.96 2.43 1.59
N THR A 108 19.05 1.13 1.89
CA THR A 108 19.59 0.14 0.95
C THR A 108 18.53 -0.89 0.64
N THR A 109 18.44 -1.29 -0.61
CA THR A 109 17.55 -2.39 -1.03
C THR A 109 18.21 -3.75 -0.74
N THR A 110 17.41 -4.82 -0.82
CA THR A 110 17.91 -6.20 -0.65
C THR A 110 18.94 -6.60 -1.70
N LYS A 111 18.93 -5.94 -2.86
CA LYS A 111 19.93 -6.12 -3.92
C LYS A 111 21.13 -5.17 -3.82
N GLY A 112 21.25 -4.43 -2.70
CA GLY A 112 22.38 -3.56 -2.43
C GLY A 112 22.34 -2.17 -3.10
N ARG A 113 21.22 -1.80 -3.76
CA ARG A 113 21.05 -0.46 -4.32
C ARG A 113 20.88 0.55 -3.20
N ARG A 114 21.61 1.64 -3.25
CA ARG A 114 21.47 2.76 -2.31
C ARG A 114 20.47 3.77 -2.87
N LEU A 115 19.49 4.14 -2.05
CA LEU A 115 18.47 5.14 -2.37
C LEU A 115 18.55 6.28 -1.36
N GLU A 116 18.35 7.49 -1.84
CA GLU A 116 18.24 8.70 -1.02
C GLU A 116 16.86 9.31 -1.23
N ALA A 117 16.19 9.69 -0.17
CA ALA A 117 14.92 10.40 -0.25
C ALA A 117 14.77 11.39 0.91
N ASP A 118 13.88 12.36 0.72
CA ASP A 118 13.57 13.39 1.72
C ASP A 118 12.27 13.04 2.47
N THR A 119 11.41 12.23 1.84
CA THR A 119 10.22 11.64 2.44
C THR A 119 9.89 10.33 1.74
N TRP A 120 9.06 9.49 2.36
CA TRP A 120 8.63 8.24 1.76
C TRP A 120 7.19 7.90 2.10
N PHE A 121 6.59 7.02 1.29
CA PHE A 121 5.25 6.49 1.48
C PHE A 121 5.25 4.98 1.37
N ARG A 122 4.49 4.35 2.26
CA ARG A 122 4.29 2.91 2.26
C ARG A 122 2.98 2.60 1.53
N ALA A 123 3.07 2.04 0.34
CA ALA A 123 1.95 1.69 -0.52
C ALA A 123 1.81 0.17 -0.74
N HIS A 124 2.39 -0.63 0.15
CA HIS A 124 2.31 -2.08 0.13
C HIS A 124 1.60 -2.61 1.37
N GLY A 125 0.64 -3.51 1.17
CA GLY A 125 0.00 -4.32 2.21
C GLY A 125 -0.64 -3.52 3.34
N ALA A 126 -1.95 -3.36 3.30
CA ALA A 126 -2.74 -3.08 4.49
C ALA A 126 -3.02 -4.42 5.18
N SER A 127 -2.84 -4.50 6.48
CA SER A 127 -3.38 -5.61 7.27
C SER A 127 -4.83 -5.34 7.58
N ALA A 128 -5.67 -6.38 7.54
CA ALA A 128 -7.06 -6.26 7.96
C ALA A 128 -7.13 -5.89 9.45
N ALA A 129 -7.99 -4.92 9.78
CA ALA A 129 -8.09 -4.38 11.12
C ALA A 129 -8.97 -5.27 12.02
N THR A 130 -8.55 -6.50 12.26
CA THR A 130 -9.27 -7.51 13.05
C THR A 130 -8.82 -7.61 14.51
N GLY A 131 -7.98 -6.68 14.97
CA GLY A 131 -7.49 -6.67 16.36
C GLY A 131 -8.56 -6.45 17.42
N PHE A 132 -9.80 -6.12 17.03
CA PHE A 132 -10.95 -6.04 17.94
C PHE A 132 -11.57 -7.41 18.26
N LEU A 133 -11.24 -8.44 17.49
CA LEU A 133 -11.65 -9.81 17.74
C LEU A 133 -10.78 -10.40 18.85
N GLY A 134 -11.40 -11.13 19.78
CA GLY A 134 -10.70 -11.79 20.89
C GLY A 134 -9.77 -12.94 20.46
N GLU A 135 -9.11 -13.54 21.44
CA GLU A 135 -8.17 -14.64 21.26
C GLU A 135 -8.79 -15.89 20.61
N ASP A 136 -10.11 -16.07 20.78
CA ASP A 136 -10.86 -17.18 20.17
C ASP A 136 -10.77 -17.20 18.63
N TYR A 137 -10.35 -16.09 18.02
CA TYR A 137 -10.17 -15.94 16.57
C TYR A 137 -8.72 -16.13 16.10
N ASP A 138 -7.76 -16.31 16.99
CA ASP A 138 -6.32 -16.33 16.63
C ASP A 138 -5.96 -17.50 15.71
N GLU A 139 -6.56 -18.68 15.89
CA GLU A 139 -6.32 -19.86 15.04
C GLU A 139 -6.82 -19.69 13.59
N ILE A 140 -7.76 -18.78 13.37
CA ILE A 140 -8.35 -18.52 12.05
C ILE A 140 -7.97 -17.17 11.48
N ARG A 141 -7.17 -16.39 12.22
CA ARG A 141 -6.61 -15.11 11.77
C ARG A 141 -5.28 -15.35 11.08
N HIS A 142 -5.20 -14.92 9.82
CA HIS A 142 -3.95 -14.96 9.06
C HIS A 142 -2.98 -13.85 9.50
N TYR A 143 -1.70 -13.97 9.10
CA TYR A 143 -0.65 -13.00 9.42
C TYR A 143 -0.93 -11.58 8.91
N ASP A 144 -1.74 -11.44 7.86
CA ASP A 144 -2.20 -10.16 7.28
C ASP A 144 -3.48 -9.63 7.95
N GLY A 145 -3.94 -10.28 9.02
CA GLY A 145 -5.13 -9.92 9.77
C GLY A 145 -6.44 -10.41 9.16
N THR A 146 -6.42 -11.06 7.98
CA THR A 146 -7.66 -11.61 7.41
C THR A 146 -8.16 -12.79 8.22
N ILE A 147 -9.47 -13.01 8.19
CA ILE A 147 -10.17 -14.08 8.91
C ILE A 147 -10.63 -15.14 7.92
N ARG A 148 -10.41 -16.41 8.29
CA ARG A 148 -10.82 -17.55 7.48
C ARG A 148 -12.33 -17.71 7.48
N VAL A 149 -12.91 -17.78 6.27
CA VAL A 149 -14.34 -18.00 6.06
C VAL A 149 -14.61 -19.21 5.17
N ASP A 150 -15.82 -19.76 5.25
CA ASP A 150 -16.31 -20.79 4.34
C ASP A 150 -16.87 -20.16 3.03
N GLU A 151 -17.39 -21.00 2.14
CA GLU A 151 -17.99 -20.59 0.86
C GLU A 151 -19.26 -19.72 1.01
N HIS A 152 -19.84 -19.66 2.21
CA HIS A 152 -20.99 -18.83 2.58
C HIS A 152 -20.58 -17.63 3.44
N LEU A 153 -19.28 -17.29 3.48
CA LEU A 153 -18.73 -16.21 4.28
C LEU A 153 -18.93 -16.35 5.79
N ARG A 154 -19.22 -17.55 6.28
CA ARG A 154 -19.29 -17.84 7.72
C ARG A 154 -17.88 -17.97 8.25
N VAL A 155 -17.64 -17.36 9.40
CA VAL A 155 -16.36 -17.48 10.08
C VAL A 155 -16.15 -18.91 10.57
N VAL A 156 -15.05 -19.53 10.15
CA VAL A 156 -14.75 -20.93 10.49
C VAL A 156 -14.67 -21.10 12.01
N GLY A 157 -15.41 -22.09 12.53
CA GLY A 157 -15.45 -22.37 13.96
C GLY A 157 -16.36 -21.46 14.79
N HIS A 158 -16.99 -20.43 14.20
CA HIS A 158 -17.87 -19.49 14.91
C HIS A 158 -19.28 -19.46 14.30
N PRO A 159 -20.17 -20.41 14.68
CA PRO A 159 -21.54 -20.43 14.17
C PRO A 159 -22.28 -19.12 14.46
N GLY A 160 -22.94 -18.56 13.45
CA GLY A 160 -23.68 -17.29 13.58
C GLY A 160 -22.84 -16.05 13.41
N VAL A 161 -21.55 -16.17 13.02
CA VAL A 161 -20.68 -15.04 12.68
C VAL A 161 -20.32 -15.10 11.19
N TRP A 162 -20.47 -13.98 10.51
CA TRP A 162 -20.08 -13.79 9.11
C TRP A 162 -19.05 -12.67 9.00
N ALA A 163 -18.13 -12.81 8.06
CA ALA A 163 -17.19 -11.75 7.69
C ALA A 163 -17.33 -11.45 6.20
N ILE A 164 -17.30 -10.15 5.84
CA ILE A 164 -17.42 -9.69 4.46
C ILE A 164 -16.36 -8.63 4.14
N GLY A 165 -16.03 -8.49 2.86
CA GLY A 165 -15.07 -7.49 2.39
C GLY A 165 -13.63 -7.81 2.73
N ASP A 166 -12.84 -6.80 2.97
CA ASP A 166 -11.37 -6.89 3.08
C ASP A 166 -10.87 -7.74 4.25
N ILE A 167 -11.70 -7.95 5.27
CA ILE A 167 -11.34 -8.78 6.42
C ILE A 167 -11.38 -10.29 6.14
N THR A 168 -11.95 -10.72 5.03
CA THR A 168 -12.01 -12.14 4.66
C THR A 168 -10.74 -12.61 3.97
N ASP A 169 -10.44 -13.90 4.02
CA ASP A 169 -9.34 -14.56 3.28
C ASP A 169 -9.73 -14.94 1.83
N VAL A 170 -10.91 -14.54 1.38
CA VAL A 170 -11.37 -14.77 -0.01
C VAL A 170 -10.37 -14.17 -0.98
N ARG A 171 -9.91 -14.99 -1.94
CA ARG A 171 -8.90 -14.61 -2.94
C ARG A 171 -9.52 -13.81 -4.09
N GLU A 172 -9.78 -12.56 -3.83
CA GLU A 172 -10.33 -11.60 -4.79
C GLU A 172 -9.66 -10.24 -4.66
N THR A 173 -9.98 -9.33 -5.57
CA THR A 173 -9.56 -7.93 -5.43
C THR A 173 -10.33 -7.29 -4.30
N LYS A 174 -9.62 -6.82 -3.28
CA LYS A 174 -10.19 -6.16 -2.09
C LYS A 174 -10.70 -4.77 -2.47
N ARG A 175 -12.00 -4.68 -2.77
CA ARG A 175 -12.66 -3.47 -3.26
C ARG A 175 -14.10 -3.40 -2.74
N ALA A 176 -14.65 -2.20 -2.74
CA ALA A 176 -16.00 -1.95 -2.24
C ALA A 176 -17.11 -2.69 -3.01
N ASP A 177 -16.92 -2.95 -4.30
CA ASP A 177 -17.85 -3.73 -5.11
C ASP A 177 -17.86 -5.22 -4.70
N ALA A 178 -16.69 -5.81 -4.41
CA ALA A 178 -16.58 -7.15 -3.87
C ALA A 178 -17.28 -7.26 -2.50
N ALA A 179 -16.99 -6.33 -1.59
CA ALA A 179 -17.64 -6.30 -0.28
C ALA A 179 -19.18 -6.15 -0.38
N ARG A 180 -19.68 -5.37 -1.34
CA ARG A 180 -21.13 -5.27 -1.62
C ARG A 180 -21.71 -6.55 -2.21
N ALA A 181 -20.95 -7.29 -3.00
CA ALA A 181 -21.38 -8.58 -3.53
C ALA A 181 -21.50 -9.62 -2.40
N HIS A 182 -20.58 -9.60 -1.43
CA HIS A 182 -20.64 -10.44 -0.23
C HIS A 182 -21.89 -10.19 0.65
N ALA A 183 -22.43 -8.97 0.63
CA ALA A 183 -23.57 -8.58 1.45
C ALA A 183 -24.94 -8.90 0.80
N ARG A 184 -24.99 -9.55 -0.35
CA ARG A 184 -26.20 -9.94 -1.10
C ARG A 184 -26.51 -11.42 -0.97
#